data_406daba134f8f7cff42c855b9e71eb05
#
_entry.id   406daba134f8f7cff42c855b9e71eb05
#
_cell.length_a   1.000
_cell.length_b   1.000
_cell.length_c   1.000
_cell.angle_alpha   90.00
_cell.angle_beta   90.00
_cell.angle_gamma   90.00
#
_symmetry.space_group_name_H-M   'P 1'
#
loop_
_entity.id
_entity.type
_entity.pdbx_description
1 polymer ?
#
loop_
_entity_poly.entity_id
_entity_poly.type
_entity_poly.pdbx_seq_one_letter_code
_entity_poly.pdbx_strand_id
1 'polypeptide(L)'
;MQSWVIKNSEMVLTVLISLMICTTRSSMALGNLIYSLIILMTLVTCWYRRHEISVPQSIRQYGWAYVGMLLCVLPSALISNDIAVTTKYFFNIWVWKVLVILPILLFIKSSRKLYAILSVFFVYMGIDALSAFAQYLLGYNLGPGGRAGGVINGSMMGLAMLLILAFPLALIAAYDKAFPSYVRKSAVFSLFGMLLGMWGNQSRGSWLFNGINGVLIT
;
A
#
# COMPACT_ATOMS: atom_id res chain seq x y z
N MET A 1 5.60 -7.86 -31.53
CA MET A 1 5.96 -7.43 -30.16
C MET A 1 4.89 -6.54 -29.52
N GLN A 2 4.35 -5.54 -30.23
CA GLN A 2 3.29 -4.65 -29.72
C GLN A 2 2.04 -5.40 -29.23
N SER A 3 1.51 -6.36 -29.99
CA SER A 3 0.30 -7.12 -29.61
C SER A 3 0.45 -7.92 -28.32
N TRP A 4 1.64 -8.46 -28.05
CA TRP A 4 1.90 -9.25 -26.84
C TRP A 4 1.92 -8.37 -25.58
N VAL A 5 2.62 -7.22 -25.64
CA VAL A 5 2.68 -6.26 -24.51
C VAL A 5 1.29 -5.76 -24.14
N ILE A 6 0.49 -5.39 -25.14
CA ILE A 6 -0.87 -4.91 -24.93
C ILE A 6 -1.76 -6.01 -24.31
N LYS A 7 -1.68 -7.23 -24.84
CA LYS A 7 -2.48 -8.37 -24.38
C LYS A 7 -2.14 -8.78 -22.95
N ASN A 8 -0.85 -8.67 -22.57
CA ASN A 8 -0.37 -9.10 -21.26
C ASN A 8 -0.14 -7.93 -20.27
N SER A 9 -0.43 -6.68 -20.66
CA SER A 9 -0.19 -5.50 -19.81
C SER A 9 -0.81 -5.61 -18.42
N GLU A 10 -2.02 -6.13 -18.32
CA GLU A 10 -2.70 -6.32 -17.04
C GLU A 10 -1.98 -7.34 -16.15
N MET A 11 -1.45 -8.42 -16.72
CA MET A 11 -0.68 -9.43 -15.98
C MET A 11 0.67 -8.85 -15.53
N VAL A 12 1.38 -8.17 -16.42
CA VAL A 12 2.66 -7.53 -16.11
C VAL A 12 2.50 -6.50 -15.01
N LEU A 13 1.49 -5.63 -15.10
CA LEU A 13 1.18 -4.65 -14.04
C LEU A 13 0.84 -5.32 -12.72
N THR A 14 0.05 -6.41 -12.74
CA THR A 14 -0.27 -7.18 -11.53
C THR A 14 0.99 -7.70 -10.85
N VAL A 15 1.91 -8.29 -11.62
CA VAL A 15 3.18 -8.79 -11.10
C VAL A 15 4.06 -7.66 -10.56
N LEU A 16 4.21 -6.56 -11.31
CA LEU A 16 5.02 -5.42 -10.88
C LEU A 16 4.47 -4.77 -9.60
N ILE A 17 3.15 -4.62 -9.48
CA ILE A 17 2.52 -4.07 -8.27
C ILE A 17 2.74 -5.01 -7.08
N SER A 18 2.59 -6.32 -7.28
CA SER A 18 2.87 -7.32 -6.24
C SER A 18 4.33 -7.29 -5.78
N LEU A 19 5.26 -7.20 -6.72
CA LEU A 19 6.69 -7.04 -6.41
C LEU A 19 6.98 -5.72 -5.70
N MET A 20 6.33 -4.63 -6.11
CA MET A 20 6.47 -3.34 -5.44
C MET A 20 6.03 -3.45 -3.97
N ILE A 21 4.91 -4.08 -3.67
CA ILE A 21 4.45 -4.31 -2.30
C ILE A 21 5.52 -5.01 -1.47
N CYS A 22 6.12 -6.08 -2.01
CA CYS A 22 7.15 -6.86 -1.33
C CYS A 22 8.48 -6.12 -1.17
N THR A 23 8.82 -5.20 -2.07
CA THR A 23 10.16 -4.59 -2.11
C THR A 23 10.22 -3.18 -1.53
N THR A 24 9.11 -2.46 -1.46
CA THR A 24 9.09 -1.05 -1.02
C THR A 24 9.68 -0.85 0.37
N ARG A 25 9.52 -1.81 1.26
CA ARG A 25 10.08 -1.75 2.62
C ARG A 25 11.45 -2.41 2.74
N SER A 26 11.76 -3.38 1.84
CA SER A 26 13.04 -4.12 1.87
C SER A 26 14.19 -3.28 1.34
N SER A 27 13.96 -2.56 0.24
CA SER A 27 14.96 -1.75 -0.43
C SER A 27 14.31 -0.56 -1.12
N MET A 28 14.66 0.63 -0.67
CA MET A 28 14.16 1.87 -1.25
C MET A 28 14.56 2.01 -2.73
N ALA A 29 15.78 1.58 -3.08
CA ALA A 29 16.27 1.63 -4.46
C ALA A 29 15.48 0.67 -5.37
N LEU A 30 15.29 -0.58 -4.93
CA LEU A 30 14.54 -1.58 -5.69
C LEU A 30 13.06 -1.19 -5.80
N GLY A 31 12.46 -0.70 -4.71
CA GLY A 31 11.09 -0.19 -4.72
C GLY A 31 10.91 0.95 -5.73
N ASN A 32 11.82 1.92 -5.78
CA ASN A 32 11.76 3.03 -6.73
C ASN A 32 11.98 2.58 -8.17
N LEU A 33 12.84 1.58 -8.41
CA LEU A 33 13.03 0.99 -9.75
C LEU A 33 11.73 0.35 -10.24
N ILE A 34 11.12 -0.52 -9.43
CA ILE A 34 9.86 -1.21 -9.79
C ILE A 34 8.75 -0.18 -9.98
N TYR A 35 8.68 0.84 -9.13
CA TYR A 35 7.75 1.94 -9.26
C TYR A 35 7.90 2.66 -10.61
N SER A 36 9.13 3.00 -11.02
CA SER A 36 9.39 3.63 -12.32
C SER A 36 8.97 2.74 -13.48
N LEU A 37 9.18 1.41 -13.37
CA LEU A 37 8.71 0.45 -14.37
C LEU A 37 7.18 0.39 -14.44
N ILE A 38 6.48 0.47 -13.32
CA ILE A 38 5.00 0.54 -13.30
C ILE A 38 4.52 1.78 -14.03
N ILE A 39 5.11 2.95 -13.76
CA ILE A 39 4.73 4.19 -14.45
C ILE A 39 5.01 4.10 -15.94
N LEU A 40 6.20 3.64 -16.33
CA LEU A 40 6.54 3.47 -17.75
C LEU A 40 5.54 2.55 -18.45
N MET A 41 5.25 1.38 -17.87
CA MET A 41 4.26 0.44 -18.42
C MET A 41 2.85 1.05 -18.48
N THR A 42 2.48 1.85 -17.49
CA THR A 42 1.21 2.57 -17.48
C THR A 42 1.13 3.57 -18.62
N LEU A 43 2.16 4.39 -18.82
CA LEU A 43 2.24 5.36 -19.91
C LEU A 43 2.20 4.68 -21.29
N VAL A 44 2.98 3.62 -21.47
CA VAL A 44 2.98 2.83 -22.70
C VAL A 44 1.59 2.25 -22.96
N THR A 45 0.94 1.69 -21.94
CA THR A 45 -0.41 1.11 -22.09
C THR A 45 -1.44 2.19 -22.36
N CYS A 46 -1.35 3.36 -21.72
CA CYS A 46 -2.21 4.52 -22.01
C CYS A 46 -2.05 4.98 -23.46
N TRP A 47 -0.83 5.06 -23.95
CA TRP A 47 -0.56 5.49 -25.34
C TRP A 47 -1.21 4.55 -26.36
N TYR A 48 -1.03 3.23 -26.18
CA TYR A 48 -1.56 2.24 -27.11
C TYR A 48 -3.07 2.03 -26.99
N ARG A 49 -3.62 2.14 -25.77
CA ARG A 49 -5.06 1.92 -25.50
C ARG A 49 -5.86 3.20 -25.30
N ARG A 50 -5.34 4.34 -25.74
CA ARG A 50 -5.99 5.65 -25.50
C ARG A 50 -7.47 5.71 -25.91
N HIS A 51 -7.86 4.94 -26.94
CA HIS A 51 -9.24 4.87 -27.43
C HIS A 51 -10.14 3.90 -26.64
N GLU A 52 -9.55 3.01 -25.85
CA GLU A 52 -10.28 2.01 -25.04
C GLU A 52 -10.43 2.43 -23.57
N ILE A 53 -9.74 3.49 -23.16
CA ILE A 53 -9.75 3.96 -21.78
C ILE A 53 -11.02 4.75 -21.54
N SER A 54 -11.98 4.12 -20.86
CA SER A 54 -13.12 4.79 -20.27
C SER A 54 -12.92 4.93 -18.77
N VAL A 55 -12.83 6.15 -18.28
CA VAL A 55 -12.73 6.39 -16.83
C VAL A 55 -14.14 6.42 -16.26
N PRO A 56 -14.52 5.45 -15.39
CA PRO A 56 -15.82 5.45 -14.73
C PRO A 56 -16.07 6.76 -13.98
N GLN A 57 -17.33 7.19 -13.94
CA GLN A 57 -17.70 8.46 -13.29
C GLN A 57 -17.27 8.50 -11.81
N SER A 58 -17.40 7.39 -11.10
CA SER A 58 -16.94 7.27 -9.72
C SER A 58 -15.44 7.56 -9.56
N ILE A 59 -14.61 6.98 -10.44
CA ILE A 59 -13.15 7.23 -10.40
C ILE A 59 -12.85 8.70 -10.69
N ARG A 60 -13.58 9.32 -11.62
CA ARG A 60 -13.42 10.74 -11.91
C ARG A 60 -13.81 11.62 -10.73
N GLN A 61 -14.85 11.28 -9.98
CA GLN A 61 -15.26 12.01 -8.77
C GLN A 61 -14.18 11.90 -7.68
N TYR A 62 -13.66 10.70 -7.41
CA TYR A 62 -12.54 10.53 -6.47
C TYR A 62 -11.29 11.26 -6.93
N GLY A 63 -11.01 11.29 -8.24
CA GLY A 63 -9.90 12.06 -8.80
C GLY A 63 -10.02 13.54 -8.51
N TRP A 64 -11.20 14.14 -8.69
CA TRP A 64 -11.46 15.55 -8.37
C TRP A 64 -11.36 15.84 -6.87
N ALA A 65 -11.88 14.94 -6.01
CA ALA A 65 -11.71 15.07 -4.57
C ALA A 65 -10.24 15.04 -4.16
N TYR A 66 -9.45 14.16 -4.79
CA TYR A 66 -8.01 14.09 -4.58
C TYR A 66 -7.27 15.37 -5.02
N VAL A 67 -7.60 15.90 -6.19
CA VAL A 67 -7.06 17.19 -6.67
C VAL A 67 -7.43 18.32 -5.69
N GLY A 68 -8.66 18.36 -5.22
CA GLY A 68 -9.09 19.33 -4.20
C GLY A 68 -8.26 19.21 -2.92
N MET A 69 -8.01 18.01 -2.44
CA MET A 69 -7.15 17.77 -1.27
C MET A 69 -5.71 18.27 -1.53
N LEU A 70 -5.13 17.98 -2.71
CA LEU A 70 -3.80 18.46 -3.07
C LEU A 70 -3.73 20.00 -3.06
N LEU A 71 -4.76 20.67 -3.59
CA LEU A 71 -4.85 22.14 -3.58
C LEU A 71 -4.95 22.71 -2.16
N CYS A 72 -5.59 21.99 -1.23
CA CYS A 72 -5.63 22.39 0.18
C CYS A 72 -4.28 22.21 0.89
N VAL A 73 -3.51 21.19 0.52
CA VAL A 73 -2.21 20.92 1.16
C VAL A 73 -1.07 21.77 0.56
N LEU A 74 -1.17 22.12 -0.72
CA LEU A 74 -0.13 22.89 -1.43
C LEU A 74 0.26 24.20 -0.74
N PRO A 75 -0.67 25.04 -0.23
CA PRO A 75 -0.32 26.26 0.49
C PRO A 75 0.60 26.03 1.70
N SER A 76 0.38 24.94 2.44
CA SER A 76 1.24 24.61 3.58
C SER A 76 2.69 24.30 3.17
N ALA A 77 2.89 23.75 1.97
CA ALA A 77 4.21 23.52 1.41
C ALA A 77 4.89 24.85 0.97
N LEU A 78 4.11 25.80 0.47
CA LEU A 78 4.61 27.10 -0.01
C LEU A 78 4.93 28.08 1.13
N ILE A 79 4.28 27.95 2.29
CA ILE A 79 4.48 28.83 3.46
C ILE A 79 5.57 28.28 4.40
N SER A 80 6.13 27.11 4.10
CA SER A 80 7.13 26.49 4.98
C SER A 80 8.46 27.27 5.00
N ASN A 81 9.19 27.18 6.11
CA ASN A 81 10.51 27.83 6.26
C ASN A 81 11.55 27.29 5.25
N ASP A 82 11.36 26.07 4.74
CA ASP A 82 12.19 25.48 3.70
C ASP A 82 11.28 24.99 2.55
N ILE A 83 10.96 25.91 1.66
CA ILE A 83 10.06 25.68 0.53
C ILE A 83 10.60 24.55 -0.38
N ALA A 84 11.90 24.50 -0.63
CA ALA A 84 12.49 23.52 -1.56
C ALA A 84 12.35 22.10 -1.02
N VAL A 85 12.71 21.89 0.25
CA VAL A 85 12.59 20.58 0.91
C VAL A 85 11.13 20.16 1.04
N THR A 86 10.25 21.06 1.49
CA THR A 86 8.84 20.75 1.69
C THR A 86 8.13 20.48 0.37
N THR A 87 8.41 21.24 -0.68
CA THR A 87 7.86 20.99 -2.01
C THR A 87 8.32 19.64 -2.56
N LYS A 88 9.60 19.29 -2.40
CA LYS A 88 10.12 17.95 -2.79
C LYS A 88 9.38 16.83 -2.06
N TYR A 89 9.15 16.97 -0.74
CA TYR A 89 8.38 15.99 0.04
C TYR A 89 6.92 15.93 -0.40
N PHE A 90 6.28 17.07 -0.66
CA PHE A 90 4.92 17.14 -1.17
C PHE A 90 4.78 16.35 -2.47
N PHE A 91 5.60 16.62 -3.48
CA PHE A 91 5.55 15.89 -4.74
C PHE A 91 5.86 14.40 -4.58
N ASN A 92 6.85 14.05 -3.76
CA ASN A 92 7.21 12.65 -3.56
C ASN A 92 6.13 11.84 -2.84
N ILE A 93 5.48 12.40 -1.84
CA ILE A 93 4.49 11.68 -1.03
C ILE A 93 3.11 11.73 -1.67
N TRP A 94 2.67 12.92 -2.04
CA TRP A 94 1.28 13.14 -2.44
C TRP A 94 1.04 12.99 -3.94
N VAL A 95 2.00 13.26 -4.77
CA VAL A 95 1.82 13.15 -6.23
C VAL A 95 2.46 11.86 -6.73
N TRP A 96 3.76 11.71 -6.56
CA TRP A 96 4.50 10.60 -7.13
C TRP A 96 3.97 9.23 -6.67
N LYS A 97 3.86 8.98 -5.37
CA LYS A 97 3.45 7.68 -4.85
C LYS A 97 2.00 7.28 -5.18
N VAL A 98 1.14 8.25 -5.38
CA VAL A 98 -0.28 7.98 -5.73
C VAL A 98 -0.45 7.58 -7.19
N LEU A 99 0.50 7.91 -8.08
CA LEU A 99 0.43 7.50 -9.48
C LEU A 99 0.33 5.98 -9.68
N VAL A 100 0.77 5.17 -8.71
CA VAL A 100 0.60 3.69 -8.76
C VAL A 100 -0.87 3.25 -8.67
N ILE A 101 -1.73 4.08 -8.11
CA ILE A 101 -3.17 3.77 -8.06
C ILE A 101 -3.78 3.78 -9.47
N LEU A 102 -3.27 4.63 -10.37
CA LEU A 102 -3.79 4.76 -11.73
C LEU A 102 -3.78 3.44 -12.52
N PRO A 103 -2.68 2.67 -12.60
CA PRO A 103 -2.71 1.38 -13.31
C PRO A 103 -3.67 0.37 -12.69
N ILE A 104 -3.87 0.40 -11.37
CA ILE A 104 -4.85 -0.46 -10.71
C ILE A 104 -6.26 -0.10 -11.18
N LEU A 105 -6.60 1.19 -11.15
CA LEU A 105 -7.94 1.66 -11.50
C LEU A 105 -8.25 1.57 -13.00
N LEU A 106 -7.26 1.80 -13.87
CA LEU A 106 -7.48 1.90 -15.31
C LEU A 106 -7.33 0.55 -16.03
N PHE A 107 -6.41 -0.31 -15.58
CA PHE A 107 -6.01 -1.48 -16.34
C PHE A 107 -6.30 -2.81 -15.66
N ILE A 108 -6.40 -2.87 -14.32
CA ILE A 108 -6.70 -4.12 -13.63
C ILE A 108 -8.21 -4.27 -13.52
N LYS A 109 -8.83 -4.84 -14.56
CA LYS A 109 -10.28 -5.07 -14.64
C LYS A 109 -10.70 -6.43 -14.06
N SER A 110 -9.76 -7.38 -14.00
CA SER A 110 -10.02 -8.72 -13.50
C SER A 110 -10.03 -8.76 -11.98
N SER A 111 -11.18 -9.07 -11.36
CA SER A 111 -11.29 -9.28 -9.91
C SER A 111 -10.29 -10.31 -9.39
N ARG A 112 -10.01 -11.37 -10.18
CA ARG A 112 -9.03 -12.40 -9.81
C ARG A 112 -7.63 -11.82 -9.62
N LYS A 113 -7.21 -10.88 -10.48
CA LYS A 113 -5.89 -10.23 -10.38
C LYS A 113 -5.83 -9.25 -9.22
N LEU A 114 -6.92 -8.51 -8.99
CA LEU A 114 -7.04 -7.62 -7.83
C LEU A 114 -6.96 -8.43 -6.52
N TYR A 115 -7.64 -9.57 -6.46
CA TYR A 115 -7.57 -10.47 -5.30
C TYR A 115 -6.17 -11.07 -5.11
N ALA A 116 -5.44 -11.35 -6.19
CA ALA A 116 -4.05 -11.79 -6.08
C ALA A 116 -3.15 -10.70 -5.46
N ILE A 117 -3.26 -9.45 -5.91
CA ILE A 117 -2.53 -8.32 -5.32
C ILE A 117 -2.88 -8.17 -3.83
N LEU A 118 -4.16 -8.24 -3.49
CA LEU A 118 -4.64 -8.12 -2.12
C LEU A 118 -4.11 -9.25 -1.23
N SER A 119 -4.05 -10.49 -1.74
CA SER A 119 -3.47 -11.61 -1.01
C SER A 119 -1.97 -11.44 -0.77
N VAL A 120 -1.23 -10.98 -1.77
CA VAL A 120 0.20 -10.67 -1.61
C VAL A 120 0.39 -9.58 -0.55
N PHE A 121 -0.43 -8.53 -0.57
CA PHE A 121 -0.41 -7.48 0.43
C PHE A 121 -0.64 -8.04 1.85
N PHE A 122 -1.66 -8.86 2.05
CA PHE A 122 -1.94 -9.46 3.36
C PHE A 122 -0.80 -10.38 3.84
N VAL A 123 -0.31 -11.26 2.98
CA VAL A 123 0.80 -12.15 3.35
C VAL A 123 2.03 -11.34 3.74
N TYR A 124 2.36 -10.33 2.95
CA TYR A 124 3.50 -9.46 3.23
C TYR A 124 3.35 -8.70 4.55
N MET A 125 2.16 -8.13 4.81
CA MET A 125 1.87 -7.43 6.07
C MET A 125 1.95 -8.37 7.27
N GLY A 126 1.46 -9.60 7.13
CA GLY A 126 1.56 -10.62 8.18
C GLY A 126 3.02 -10.97 8.51
N ILE A 127 3.85 -11.19 7.50
CA ILE A 127 5.27 -11.48 7.66
C ILE A 127 6.01 -10.30 8.30
N ASP A 128 5.78 -9.07 7.83
CA ASP A 128 6.45 -7.88 8.36
C ASP A 128 6.06 -7.63 9.84
N ALA A 129 4.79 -7.80 10.16
CA ALA A 129 4.30 -7.65 11.53
C ALA A 129 4.82 -8.76 12.47
N LEU A 130 4.85 -10.03 12.02
CA LEU A 130 5.45 -11.13 12.77
C LEU A 130 6.95 -10.90 13.01
N SER A 131 7.64 -10.34 12.03
CA SER A 131 9.05 -10.00 12.17
C SER A 131 9.29 -8.92 13.22
N ALA A 132 8.42 -7.93 13.32
CA ALA A 132 8.47 -6.93 14.38
C ALA A 132 8.27 -7.55 15.76
N PHE A 133 7.35 -8.50 15.87
CA PHE A 133 7.17 -9.26 17.12
C PHE A 133 8.40 -10.08 17.48
N ALA A 134 9.01 -10.77 16.52
CA ALA A 134 10.24 -11.52 16.73
C ALA A 134 11.40 -10.61 17.14
N GLN A 135 11.57 -9.44 16.51
CA GLN A 135 12.55 -8.43 16.90
C GLN A 135 12.37 -8.00 18.35
N TYR A 136 11.13 -7.75 18.76
CA TYR A 136 10.80 -7.37 20.12
C TYR A 136 11.18 -8.47 21.13
N LEU A 137 10.82 -9.73 20.87
CA LEU A 137 11.15 -10.86 21.74
C LEU A 137 12.65 -11.11 21.87
N LEU A 138 13.38 -10.94 20.76
CA LEU A 138 14.83 -11.16 20.72
C LEU A 138 15.64 -9.94 21.21
N GLY A 139 15.00 -8.81 21.46
CA GLY A 139 15.68 -7.56 21.78
C GLY A 139 16.58 -7.03 20.66
N TYR A 140 16.36 -7.48 19.42
CA TYR A 140 17.23 -7.20 18.27
C TYR A 140 16.70 -6.05 17.43
N ASN A 141 17.60 -5.09 17.09
CA ASN A 141 17.31 -3.95 16.21
C ASN A 141 16.09 -3.13 16.63
N LEU A 142 15.96 -2.91 17.94
CA LEU A 142 14.92 -2.08 18.51
C LEU A 142 15.27 -0.60 18.34
N GLY A 143 14.29 0.18 17.95
CA GLY A 143 14.41 1.63 17.90
C GLY A 143 14.19 2.31 19.26
N PRO A 144 14.10 3.64 19.30
CA PRO A 144 13.87 4.39 20.52
C PRO A 144 12.67 3.87 21.34
N GLY A 145 12.88 3.67 22.64
CA GLY A 145 11.87 3.14 23.56
C GLY A 145 11.59 1.64 23.42
N GLY A 146 12.53 0.85 22.86
CA GLY A 146 12.40 -0.60 22.77
C GLY A 146 11.38 -1.09 21.74
N ARG A 147 11.04 -0.26 20.76
CA ARG A 147 10.00 -0.55 19.75
C ARG A 147 10.56 -1.24 18.53
N ALA A 148 9.86 -2.24 18.02
CA ALA A 148 10.22 -2.93 16.79
C ALA A 148 9.57 -2.27 15.55
N GLY A 149 10.34 -2.22 14.46
CA GLY A 149 9.90 -1.63 13.17
C GLY A 149 9.57 -2.63 12.07
N GLY A 150 9.75 -3.92 12.33
CA GLY A 150 9.70 -4.97 11.32
C GLY A 150 11.06 -5.24 10.66
N VAL A 151 11.16 -6.33 9.89
CA VAL A 151 12.44 -6.82 9.33
C VAL A 151 13.09 -5.81 8.40
N ILE A 152 12.30 -4.98 7.80
CA ILE A 152 12.73 -4.50 6.51
C ILE A 152 13.16 -3.04 6.51
N ASN A 153 12.83 -2.23 7.48
CA ASN A 153 13.27 -0.83 7.43
C ASN A 153 13.35 -0.11 8.78
N GLY A 154 13.20 -0.77 9.89
CA GLY A 154 13.36 -0.15 11.21
C GLY A 154 12.42 1.03 11.52
N SER A 155 11.56 1.43 10.60
CA SER A 155 10.63 2.53 10.79
C SER A 155 9.42 2.09 11.60
N MET A 156 9.50 2.26 12.90
CA MET A 156 8.39 1.99 13.82
C MET A 156 7.11 2.73 13.45
N MET A 157 7.24 3.99 13.05
CA MET A 157 6.12 4.83 12.64
C MET A 157 5.50 4.33 11.33
N GLY A 158 6.32 3.91 10.38
CA GLY A 158 5.86 3.34 9.11
C GLY A 158 5.11 2.03 9.33
N LEU A 159 5.57 1.16 10.24
CA LEU A 159 4.84 -0.05 10.58
C LEU A 159 3.51 0.28 11.28
N ALA A 160 3.51 1.18 12.26
CA ALA A 160 2.29 1.59 12.96
C ALA A 160 1.21 2.13 12.01
N MET A 161 1.59 2.98 11.06
CA MET A 161 0.66 3.51 10.04
C MET A 161 0.10 2.41 9.13
N LEU A 162 0.95 1.48 8.71
CA LEU A 162 0.50 0.35 7.90
C LEU A 162 -0.43 -0.59 8.66
N LEU A 163 -0.16 -0.85 9.95
CA LEU A 163 -1.04 -1.64 10.80
C LEU A 163 -2.42 -1.00 10.95
N ILE A 164 -2.49 0.32 11.12
CA ILE A 164 -3.74 1.07 11.22
C ILE A 164 -4.57 0.93 9.92
N LEU A 165 -3.93 1.01 8.75
CA LEU A 165 -4.62 0.93 7.46
C LEU A 165 -4.95 -0.50 7.04
N ALA A 166 -4.06 -1.45 7.29
CA ALA A 166 -4.21 -2.82 6.83
C ALA A 166 -5.15 -3.65 7.69
N PHE A 167 -5.24 -3.37 9.00
CA PHE A 167 -6.04 -4.15 9.94
C PHE A 167 -7.54 -4.16 9.59
N PRO A 168 -8.22 -3.01 9.44
CA PRO A 168 -9.63 -3.00 9.09
C PRO A 168 -9.89 -3.65 7.71
N LEU A 169 -9.00 -3.45 6.74
CA LEU A 169 -9.11 -4.09 5.43
C LEU A 169 -8.99 -5.61 5.53
N ALA A 170 -8.05 -6.11 6.33
CA ALA A 170 -7.89 -7.55 6.56
C ALA A 170 -9.07 -8.13 7.33
N LEU A 171 -9.64 -7.38 8.28
CA LEU A 171 -10.82 -7.79 9.04
C LEU A 171 -12.03 -7.97 8.11
N ILE A 172 -12.32 -6.97 7.28
CA ILE A 172 -13.39 -7.05 6.26
C ILE A 172 -13.15 -8.24 5.33
N ALA A 173 -11.94 -8.38 4.79
CA ALA A 173 -11.61 -9.46 3.87
C ALA A 173 -11.68 -10.85 4.51
N ALA A 174 -11.45 -10.99 5.80
CA ALA A 174 -11.55 -12.27 6.52
C ALA A 174 -13.02 -12.69 6.74
N TYR A 175 -13.89 -11.74 7.05
CA TYR A 175 -15.30 -12.00 7.37
C TYR A 175 -16.19 -12.09 6.14
N ASP A 176 -15.97 -11.25 5.12
CA ASP A 176 -16.84 -11.16 3.96
C ASP A 176 -16.67 -12.40 3.06
N LYS A 177 -17.78 -13.16 2.92
CA LYS A 177 -17.84 -14.36 2.05
C LYS A 177 -17.73 -14.03 0.55
N ALA A 178 -17.88 -12.77 0.16
CA ALA A 178 -17.68 -12.35 -1.23
C ALA A 178 -16.21 -12.50 -1.67
N PHE A 179 -15.27 -12.51 -0.74
CA PHE A 179 -13.85 -12.76 -1.06
C PHE A 179 -13.55 -14.25 -1.24
N PRO A 180 -12.72 -14.62 -2.23
CA PRO A 180 -12.25 -15.99 -2.42
C PRO A 180 -11.56 -16.55 -1.16
N SER A 181 -11.64 -17.86 -0.96
CA SER A 181 -11.09 -18.53 0.22
C SER A 181 -9.59 -18.24 0.47
N TYR A 182 -8.79 -18.13 -0.60
CA TYR A 182 -7.36 -17.83 -0.46
C TYR A 182 -7.11 -16.41 0.04
N VAL A 183 -7.93 -15.41 -0.36
CA VAL A 183 -7.85 -14.02 0.15
C VAL A 183 -8.22 -14.00 1.63
N ARG A 184 -9.30 -14.70 1.99
CA ARG A 184 -9.75 -14.79 3.38
C ARG A 184 -8.69 -15.42 4.28
N LYS A 185 -8.06 -16.52 3.82
CA LYS A 185 -6.96 -17.18 4.56
C LYS A 185 -5.75 -16.27 4.72
N SER A 186 -5.35 -15.56 3.67
CA SER A 186 -4.24 -14.60 3.76
C SER A 186 -4.57 -13.41 4.67
N ALA A 187 -5.82 -12.94 4.69
CA ALA A 187 -6.29 -11.91 5.60
C ALA A 187 -6.26 -12.37 7.06
N VAL A 188 -6.73 -13.60 7.36
CA VAL A 188 -6.65 -14.18 8.71
C VAL A 188 -5.20 -14.32 9.17
N PHE A 189 -4.31 -14.81 8.30
CA PHE A 189 -2.87 -14.86 8.60
C PHE A 189 -2.31 -13.47 8.90
N SER A 190 -2.68 -12.48 8.10
CA SER A 190 -2.27 -11.10 8.30
C SER A 190 -2.77 -10.53 9.64
N LEU A 191 -4.05 -10.77 9.98
CA LEU A 191 -4.64 -10.32 11.25
C LEU A 191 -3.87 -10.88 12.44
N PHE A 192 -3.58 -12.18 12.42
CA PHE A 192 -2.78 -12.79 13.48
C PHE A 192 -1.40 -12.16 13.59
N GLY A 193 -0.70 -11.99 12.46
CA GLY A 193 0.59 -11.32 12.44
C GLY A 193 0.52 -9.87 12.94
N MET A 194 -0.49 -9.12 12.51
CA MET A 194 -0.67 -7.72 12.91
C MET A 194 -0.95 -7.56 14.40
N LEU A 195 -1.75 -8.44 15.01
CA LEU A 195 -1.98 -8.41 16.47
C LEU A 195 -0.68 -8.60 17.24
N LEU A 196 0.15 -9.56 16.85
CA LEU A 196 1.46 -9.76 17.47
C LEU A 196 2.43 -8.61 17.16
N GLY A 197 2.40 -8.10 15.94
CA GLY A 197 3.23 -6.96 15.52
C GLY A 197 2.89 -5.67 16.24
N MET A 198 1.61 -5.43 16.58
CA MET A 198 1.23 -4.31 17.44
C MET A 198 1.88 -4.40 18.81
N TRP A 199 1.96 -5.60 19.36
CA TRP A 199 2.65 -5.82 20.63
C TRP A 199 4.13 -5.45 20.51
N GLY A 200 4.83 -5.96 19.52
CA GLY A 200 6.25 -5.65 19.29
C GLY A 200 6.50 -4.17 18.97
N ASN A 201 5.59 -3.52 18.24
CA ASN A 201 5.70 -2.10 17.88
C ASN A 201 5.36 -1.15 19.04
N GLN A 202 4.55 -1.58 20.02
CA GLN A 202 4.09 -0.80 21.19
C GLN A 202 3.50 0.57 20.83
N SER A 203 2.88 0.70 19.66
CA SER A 203 2.23 1.93 19.25
C SER A 203 0.84 2.07 19.88
N ARG A 204 0.69 3.00 20.82
CA ARG A 204 -0.60 3.28 21.49
C ARG A 204 -1.70 3.64 20.48
N GLY A 205 -1.36 4.41 19.44
CA GLY A 205 -2.30 4.78 18.37
C GLY A 205 -2.81 3.57 17.59
N SER A 206 -1.96 2.60 17.28
CA SER A 206 -2.37 1.37 16.58
C SER A 206 -3.34 0.54 17.43
N TRP A 207 -3.10 0.40 18.72
CA TRP A 207 -3.98 -0.32 19.64
C TRP A 207 -5.36 0.33 19.73
N LEU A 208 -5.39 1.65 19.98
CA LEU A 208 -6.64 2.39 20.12
C LEU A 208 -7.48 2.33 18.84
N PHE A 209 -6.86 2.64 17.68
CA PHE A 209 -7.56 2.70 16.41
C PHE A 209 -8.10 1.32 15.99
N ASN A 210 -7.29 0.28 16.11
CA ASN A 210 -7.70 -1.07 15.71
C ASN A 210 -8.71 -1.69 16.69
N GLY A 211 -8.64 -1.34 17.97
CA GLY A 211 -9.67 -1.70 18.95
C GLY A 211 -11.03 -1.12 18.59
N ILE A 212 -11.08 0.16 18.24
CA ILE A 212 -12.33 0.83 17.80
C ILE A 212 -12.85 0.19 16.51
N ASN A 213 -12.01 -0.04 15.50
CA ASN A 213 -12.42 -0.68 14.26
C ASN A 213 -12.91 -2.12 14.48
N GLY A 214 -12.30 -2.87 15.37
CA GLY A 214 -12.77 -4.21 15.75
C GLY A 214 -14.18 -4.21 16.28
N VAL A 215 -14.56 -3.22 17.09
CA VAL A 215 -15.93 -3.08 17.65
C VAL A 215 -16.95 -2.59 16.59
N LEU A 216 -16.53 -1.74 15.64
CA LEU A 216 -17.45 -1.18 14.63
C LEU A 216 -17.76 -2.12 13.48
N ILE A 217 -16.95 -3.15 13.25
CA ILE A 217 -17.09 -4.08 12.11
C ILE A 217 -17.76 -5.40 12.55
N THR A 218 -17.75 -5.73 13.83
CA THR A 218 -18.46 -6.89 14.40
C THR A 218 -19.91 -6.59 14.70
#